data_37cc28bf8c8d88a4a79dedbaab1d61ec
#
_entry.id   37cc28bf8c8d88a4a79dedbaab1d61ec
#
_cell.length_a   1.000
_cell.length_b   1.000
_cell.length_c   1.000
_cell.angle_alpha   90.00
_cell.angle_beta   90.00
_cell.angle_gamma   90.00
#
_symmetry.space_group_name_H-M   'P 1'
#
loop_
_entity.id
_entity.type
_entity.pdbx_description
1 polymer ?
#
loop_
_entity_poly.entity_id
_entity_poly.type
_entity_poly.pdbx_seq_one_letter_code
_entity_poly.pdbx_strand_id
1 'polypeptide(L)'
;MAQIYNSILDTIGNTPVVKINRLGPKKIDLYVKIEYFNPLGSVKDRLAFAIINDAEQKGHLEAGQTVIEATSGNTGIALAMVCAVKGYPFIAVMTETFSVERRKIMRALGAKVVLTPAAERGTGMVRIAKELAEKNGWFL
;
A
#
# COMPACT_ATOMS: atom_id res chain seq x y z
N MET A 1 -27.64 10.05 -8.64
CA MET A 1 -27.20 10.75 -7.42
C MET A 1 -25.78 10.29 -7.07
N ALA A 2 -24.92 11.16 -6.59
CA ALA A 2 -23.59 10.76 -6.12
C ALA A 2 -23.73 9.95 -4.82
N GLN A 3 -22.97 8.87 -4.71
CA GLN A 3 -22.89 8.08 -3.49
C GLN A 3 -21.98 8.80 -2.48
N ILE A 4 -22.43 8.91 -1.24
CA ILE A 4 -21.64 9.48 -0.14
C ILE A 4 -21.02 8.33 0.63
N TYR A 5 -19.71 8.40 0.87
CA TYR A 5 -18.94 7.42 1.63
C TYR A 5 -18.47 8.04 2.94
N ASN A 6 -18.40 7.25 4.00
CA ASN A 6 -17.92 7.71 5.31
C ASN A 6 -16.39 7.67 5.42
N SER A 7 -15.74 6.85 4.62
CA SER A 7 -14.28 6.70 4.59
C SER A 7 -13.77 6.58 3.16
N ILE A 8 -12.57 7.06 2.91
CA ILE A 8 -11.87 6.83 1.63
C ILE A 8 -11.65 5.32 1.39
N LEU A 9 -11.54 4.51 2.45
CA LEU A 9 -11.38 3.07 2.36
C LEU A 9 -12.61 2.38 1.76
N ASP A 10 -13.81 2.96 1.93
CA ASP A 10 -15.06 2.44 1.36
C ASP A 10 -15.11 2.58 -0.18
N THR A 11 -14.23 3.38 -0.74
CA THR A 11 -14.11 3.58 -2.19
C THR A 11 -13.15 2.62 -2.87
N ILE A 12 -12.45 1.78 -2.09
CA ILE A 12 -11.51 0.79 -2.62
C ILE A 12 -12.27 -0.32 -3.33
N GLY A 13 -11.87 -0.62 -4.56
CA GLY A 13 -12.51 -1.67 -5.34
C GLY A 13 -13.62 -1.15 -6.25
N ASN A 14 -14.50 -2.06 -6.67
CA ASN A 14 -15.56 -1.79 -7.66
C ASN A 14 -15.05 -1.04 -8.92
N THR A 15 -13.77 -1.24 -9.24
CA THR A 15 -13.13 -0.59 -10.38
C THR A 15 -13.77 -1.00 -11.69
N PRO A 16 -13.94 -0.07 -12.67
CA PRO A 16 -14.63 -0.35 -13.91
C PRO A 16 -13.89 -1.36 -14.77
N VAL A 17 -14.65 -2.09 -15.56
CA VAL A 17 -14.15 -2.95 -16.64
C VAL A 17 -14.53 -2.32 -17.96
N VAL A 18 -13.56 -2.08 -18.83
CA VAL A 18 -13.73 -1.38 -20.10
C VAL A 18 -13.36 -2.27 -21.26
N LYS A 19 -14.24 -2.36 -22.27
CA LYS A 19 -13.97 -3.07 -23.53
C LYS A 19 -13.00 -2.27 -24.39
N ILE A 20 -11.99 -2.94 -24.92
CA ILE A 20 -11.02 -2.36 -25.86
C ILE A 20 -11.54 -2.56 -27.30
N ASN A 21 -12.00 -1.48 -27.93
CA ASN A 21 -12.69 -1.55 -29.22
C ASN A 21 -11.73 -1.45 -30.43
N ARG A 22 -10.53 -0.87 -30.29
CA ARG A 22 -9.64 -0.59 -31.42
C ARG A 22 -8.27 -1.26 -31.34
N LEU A 23 -7.73 -1.45 -30.15
CA LEU A 23 -6.37 -1.98 -29.94
C LEU A 23 -6.34 -3.49 -29.75
N GLY A 24 -7.52 -4.13 -29.65
CA GLY A 24 -7.63 -5.58 -29.47
C GLY A 24 -7.63 -6.34 -30.80
N PRO A 25 -7.36 -7.66 -30.78
CA PRO A 25 -7.52 -8.53 -31.95
C PRO A 25 -8.95 -8.53 -32.48
N LYS A 26 -9.14 -8.53 -33.79
CA LYS A 26 -10.47 -8.36 -34.43
C LYS A 26 -11.50 -9.46 -34.10
N LYS A 27 -11.08 -10.62 -33.57
CA LYS A 27 -11.96 -11.78 -33.31
C LYS A 27 -12.08 -12.12 -31.83
N ILE A 28 -11.59 -11.25 -30.94
CA ILE A 28 -11.55 -11.49 -29.50
C ILE A 28 -12.11 -10.26 -28.78
N ASP A 29 -13.04 -10.50 -27.87
CA ASP A 29 -13.47 -9.45 -26.95
C ASP A 29 -12.42 -9.29 -25.84
N LEU A 30 -11.73 -8.15 -25.85
CA LEU A 30 -10.71 -7.79 -24.87
C LEU A 30 -11.27 -6.75 -23.89
N TYR A 31 -11.14 -7.04 -22.61
CA TYR A 31 -11.54 -6.14 -21.53
C TYR A 31 -10.36 -5.85 -20.62
N VAL A 32 -10.29 -4.63 -20.08
CA VAL A 32 -9.33 -4.24 -19.07
C VAL A 32 -10.04 -3.77 -17.81
N LYS A 33 -9.59 -4.27 -16.66
CA LYS A 33 -10.04 -3.81 -15.35
C LYS A 33 -9.16 -2.63 -14.91
N ILE A 34 -9.77 -1.47 -14.75
CA ILE A 34 -9.05 -0.21 -14.54
C ILE A 34 -8.77 -0.03 -13.04
N GLU A 35 -7.73 -0.65 -12.52
CA GLU A 35 -7.33 -0.55 -11.12
C GLU A 35 -6.82 0.84 -10.71
N TYR A 36 -6.56 1.69 -11.68
CA TYR A 36 -6.25 3.09 -11.49
C TYR A 36 -7.37 3.89 -10.78
N PHE A 37 -8.61 3.40 -10.81
CA PHE A 37 -9.75 4.03 -10.14
C PHE A 37 -9.79 3.80 -8.61
N ASN A 38 -8.87 3.04 -8.04
CA ASN A 38 -8.70 3.01 -6.59
C ASN A 38 -8.19 4.35 -6.06
N PRO A 39 -8.41 4.71 -4.78
CA PRO A 39 -8.10 6.02 -4.20
C PRO A 39 -6.68 6.54 -4.47
N LEU A 40 -5.68 5.66 -4.43
CA LEU A 40 -4.28 6.01 -4.73
C LEU A 40 -3.82 5.51 -6.11
N GLY A 41 -4.77 5.22 -7.00
CA GLY A 41 -4.51 4.88 -8.39
C GLY A 41 -3.84 3.51 -8.59
N SER A 42 -4.02 2.56 -7.68
CA SER A 42 -3.32 1.29 -7.75
C SER A 42 -4.13 0.12 -7.18
N VAL A 43 -3.92 -1.08 -7.75
CA VAL A 43 -4.43 -2.34 -7.19
C VAL A 43 -3.93 -2.61 -5.76
N LYS A 44 -2.85 -1.95 -5.32
CA LYS A 44 -2.27 -2.14 -3.99
C LYS A 44 -3.12 -1.56 -2.87
N ASP A 45 -4.05 -0.68 -3.18
CA ASP A 45 -5.04 -0.20 -2.21
C ASP A 45 -5.87 -1.36 -1.68
N ARG A 46 -6.27 -2.30 -2.55
CA ARG A 46 -6.95 -3.54 -2.16
C ARG A 46 -6.09 -4.41 -1.26
N LEU A 47 -4.80 -4.59 -1.60
CA LEU A 47 -3.88 -5.42 -0.85
C LEU A 47 -3.69 -4.88 0.58
N ALA A 48 -3.37 -3.60 0.69
CA ALA A 48 -3.12 -2.95 1.97
C ALA A 48 -4.36 -3.01 2.88
N PHE A 49 -5.53 -2.71 2.32
CA PHE A 49 -6.79 -2.76 3.06
C PHE A 49 -7.11 -4.18 3.56
N ALA A 50 -6.93 -5.19 2.70
CA ALA A 50 -7.19 -6.58 3.07
C ALA A 50 -6.23 -7.08 4.15
N ILE A 51 -4.91 -6.78 4.06
CA ILE A 51 -3.92 -7.20 5.05
C ILE A 51 -4.23 -6.61 6.42
N ILE A 52 -4.46 -5.31 6.50
CA ILE A 52 -4.72 -4.65 7.78
C ILE A 52 -6.05 -5.14 8.40
N ASN A 53 -7.12 -5.27 7.60
CA ASN A 53 -8.38 -5.81 8.10
C ASN A 53 -8.27 -7.26 8.59
N ASP A 54 -7.59 -8.12 7.86
CA ASP A 54 -7.38 -9.52 8.25
C ASP A 54 -6.57 -9.62 9.54
N ALA A 55 -5.52 -8.80 9.68
CA ALA A 55 -4.69 -8.76 10.87
C ALA A 55 -5.49 -8.28 12.11
N GLU A 56 -6.33 -7.26 11.96
CA GLU A 56 -7.25 -6.80 13.03
C GLU A 56 -8.24 -7.90 13.42
N GLN A 57 -8.90 -8.51 12.45
CA GLN A 57 -9.92 -9.55 12.70
C GLN A 57 -9.34 -10.79 13.39
N LYS A 58 -8.10 -11.13 13.10
CA LYS A 58 -7.39 -12.26 13.72
C LYS A 58 -6.69 -11.91 15.05
N GLY A 59 -6.71 -10.65 15.46
CA GLY A 59 -5.99 -10.19 16.65
C GLY A 59 -4.48 -10.20 16.50
N HIS A 60 -3.96 -10.18 15.27
CA HIS A 60 -2.53 -10.11 15.00
C HIS A 60 -1.99 -8.67 15.01
N LEU A 61 -2.87 -7.69 14.85
CA LEU A 61 -2.55 -6.28 14.91
C LEU A 61 -3.39 -5.62 16.01
N GLU A 62 -2.70 -5.12 17.03
CA GLU A 62 -3.33 -4.44 18.15
C GLU A 62 -3.56 -2.95 17.88
N ALA A 63 -4.55 -2.36 18.52
CA ALA A 63 -4.87 -0.94 18.36
C ALA A 63 -3.66 -0.06 18.73
N GLY A 64 -3.25 0.82 17.79
CA GLY A 64 -2.10 1.71 17.96
C GLY A 64 -0.72 1.07 17.78
N GLN A 65 -0.66 -0.25 17.53
CA GLN A 65 0.60 -0.93 17.22
C GLN A 65 1.19 -0.39 15.91
N THR A 66 2.52 -0.22 15.86
CA THR A 66 3.20 0.23 14.65
C THR A 66 3.21 -0.87 13.59
N VAL A 67 2.83 -0.51 12.38
CA VAL A 67 2.98 -1.36 11.18
C VAL A 67 4.28 -1.00 10.48
N ILE A 68 5.05 -2.01 10.06
CA ILE A 68 6.30 -1.81 9.31
C ILE A 68 6.32 -2.71 8.07
N GLU A 69 6.84 -2.21 6.95
CA GLU A 69 6.93 -2.98 5.69
C GLU A 69 8.16 -2.60 4.88
N ALA A 70 8.80 -3.62 4.31
CA ALA A 70 9.90 -3.46 3.35
C ALA A 70 9.32 -3.17 1.95
N THR A 71 9.14 -1.91 1.62
CA THR A 71 8.43 -1.50 0.40
C THR A 71 8.95 -0.20 -0.19
N SER A 72 9.00 -0.13 -1.50
CA SER A 72 9.45 1.07 -2.24
C SER A 72 8.41 1.59 -3.23
N GLY A 73 7.26 0.94 -3.32
CA GLY A 73 6.28 1.19 -4.36
C GLY A 73 4.86 1.47 -3.85
N ASN A 74 3.90 1.15 -4.70
CA ASN A 74 2.49 1.39 -4.44
C ASN A 74 1.95 0.67 -3.18
N THR A 75 2.55 -0.46 -2.80
CA THR A 75 2.21 -1.14 -1.54
C THR A 75 2.47 -0.24 -0.33
N GLY A 76 3.64 0.39 -0.26
CA GLY A 76 3.96 1.32 0.85
C GLY A 76 3.06 2.55 0.86
N ILE A 77 2.71 3.09 -0.31
CA ILE A 77 1.80 4.24 -0.42
C ILE A 77 0.40 3.84 0.06
N ALA A 78 -0.09 2.66 -0.35
CA ALA A 78 -1.39 2.14 0.06
C ALA A 78 -1.45 1.83 1.57
N LEU A 79 -0.41 1.19 2.13
CA LEU A 79 -0.30 0.96 3.57
C LEU A 79 -0.28 2.28 4.36
N ALA A 80 0.44 3.29 3.86
CA ALA A 80 0.46 4.61 4.51
C ALA A 80 -0.95 5.22 4.59
N MET A 81 -1.75 5.14 3.53
CA MET A 81 -3.15 5.61 3.54
C MET A 81 -4.01 4.81 4.51
N VAL A 82 -3.99 3.48 4.41
CA VAL A 82 -4.84 2.61 5.25
C VAL A 82 -4.50 2.80 6.72
N CYS A 83 -3.21 2.82 7.07
CA CYS A 83 -2.75 3.04 8.43
C CYS A 83 -3.14 4.43 8.94
N ALA A 84 -3.01 5.48 8.12
CA ALA A 84 -3.42 6.84 8.49
C ALA A 84 -4.92 6.91 8.83
N VAL A 85 -5.77 6.30 8.02
CA VAL A 85 -7.23 6.29 8.24
C VAL A 85 -7.61 5.48 9.48
N LYS A 86 -6.92 4.37 9.74
CA LYS A 86 -7.20 3.48 10.87
C LYS A 86 -6.47 3.86 12.17
N GLY A 87 -5.60 4.88 12.14
CA GLY A 87 -4.88 5.36 13.33
C GLY A 87 -3.64 4.55 13.70
N TYR A 88 -3.07 3.79 12.77
CA TYR A 88 -1.81 3.05 12.98
C TYR A 88 -0.60 3.88 12.57
N PRO A 89 0.46 3.97 13.39
CA PRO A 89 1.75 4.44 12.93
C PRO A 89 2.29 3.51 11.85
N PHE A 90 2.82 4.06 10.74
CA PHE A 90 3.38 3.24 9.67
C PHE A 90 4.83 3.62 9.38
N ILE A 91 5.67 2.60 9.17
CA ILE A 91 7.08 2.73 8.80
C ILE A 91 7.34 1.97 7.51
N ALA A 92 7.78 2.69 6.48
CA ALA A 92 8.25 2.10 5.23
C ALA A 92 9.78 1.99 5.24
N VAL A 93 10.30 0.79 5.03
CA VAL A 93 11.75 0.55 4.85
C VAL A 93 12.05 0.43 3.37
N MET A 94 12.91 1.29 2.82
CA MET A 94 13.23 1.30 1.39
C MET A 94 14.67 1.69 1.13
N THR A 95 15.24 1.25 0.00
CA THR A 95 16.59 1.69 -0.34
C THR A 95 16.64 3.16 -0.74
N GLU A 96 17.77 3.81 -0.51
CA GLU A 96 18.02 5.21 -0.84
C GLU A 96 17.96 5.53 -2.34
N THR A 97 18.05 4.52 -3.21
CA THR A 97 18.00 4.68 -4.67
C THR A 97 16.59 4.83 -5.23
N PHE A 98 15.56 4.50 -4.45
CA PHE A 98 14.19 4.62 -4.94
C PHE A 98 13.68 6.06 -4.94
N SER A 99 12.62 6.28 -5.72
CA SER A 99 12.01 7.58 -6.03
C SER A 99 11.77 8.45 -4.79
N VAL A 100 12.25 9.68 -4.84
CA VAL A 100 12.04 10.71 -3.81
C VAL A 100 10.57 11.08 -3.71
N GLU A 101 9.83 11.06 -4.83
CA GLU A 101 8.41 11.36 -4.89
C GLU A 101 7.60 10.38 -4.05
N ARG A 102 7.92 9.09 -4.11
CA ARG A 102 7.25 8.06 -3.29
C ARG A 102 7.50 8.28 -1.80
N ARG A 103 8.71 8.68 -1.41
CA ARG A 103 9.02 9.06 -0.02
C ARG A 103 8.19 10.26 0.43
N LYS A 104 8.05 11.27 -0.44
CA LYS A 104 7.25 12.47 -0.17
C LYS A 104 5.77 12.10 0.01
N ILE A 105 5.21 11.26 -0.87
CA ILE A 105 3.81 10.81 -0.77
C ILE A 105 3.59 10.03 0.53
N MET A 106 4.42 9.04 0.84
CA MET A 106 4.28 8.27 2.08
C MET A 106 4.36 9.15 3.32
N ARG A 107 5.31 10.11 3.35
CA ARG A 107 5.42 11.08 4.46
C ARG A 107 4.22 12.02 4.55
N ALA A 108 3.68 12.48 3.43
CA ALA A 108 2.46 13.30 3.39
C ALA A 108 1.24 12.56 3.95
N LEU A 109 1.22 11.21 3.81
CA LEU A 109 0.23 10.32 4.43
C LEU A 109 0.56 9.93 5.89
N GLY A 110 1.59 10.54 6.50
CA GLY A 110 1.94 10.33 7.91
C GLY A 110 2.96 9.20 8.16
N ALA A 111 3.43 8.50 7.14
CA ALA A 111 4.40 7.43 7.32
C ALA A 111 5.81 7.94 7.65
N LYS A 112 6.55 7.18 8.46
CA LYS A 112 8.00 7.33 8.58
C LYS A 112 8.69 6.50 7.50
N VAL A 113 9.81 7.01 6.96
CA VAL A 113 10.59 6.32 5.94
C VAL A 113 11.99 6.09 6.46
N VAL A 114 12.37 4.82 6.58
CA VAL A 114 13.72 4.36 6.92
C VAL A 114 14.43 3.99 5.61
N LEU A 115 15.62 4.56 5.41
CA LEU A 115 16.43 4.29 4.21
C LEU A 115 17.51 3.27 4.51
N THR A 116 17.71 2.33 3.59
CA THR A 116 18.79 1.36 3.61
C THR A 116 19.80 1.65 2.51
N PRO A 117 21.09 1.27 2.68
CA PRO A 117 22.12 1.48 1.67
C PRO A 117 21.79 0.83 0.32
N ALA A 118 22.14 1.51 -0.77
CA ALA A 118 21.96 1.03 -2.14
C ALA A 118 22.57 -0.35 -2.38
N ALA A 119 23.74 -0.61 -1.81
CA ALA A 119 24.48 -1.87 -1.95
C ALA A 119 23.70 -3.09 -1.43
N GLU A 120 22.85 -2.92 -0.44
CA GLU A 120 22.07 -4.02 0.17
C GLU A 120 20.78 -4.35 -0.59
N ARG A 121 20.36 -3.50 -1.52
CA ARG A 121 19.18 -3.69 -2.37
C ARG A 121 17.91 -4.08 -1.56
N GLY A 122 17.04 -4.92 -2.14
CA GLY A 122 15.82 -5.40 -1.48
C GLY A 122 16.07 -6.30 -0.26
N THR A 123 17.17 -7.03 -0.25
CA THR A 123 17.54 -7.90 0.89
C THR A 123 17.78 -7.09 2.16
N GLY A 124 18.47 -5.95 2.04
CA GLY A 124 18.68 -5.04 3.16
C GLY A 124 17.39 -4.45 3.70
N MET A 125 16.45 -4.11 2.80
CA MET A 125 15.12 -3.61 3.23
C MET A 125 14.41 -4.63 4.11
N VAL A 126 14.32 -5.89 3.65
CA VAL A 126 13.64 -6.97 4.38
C VAL A 126 14.34 -7.26 5.71
N ARG A 127 15.67 -7.33 5.71
CA ARG A 127 16.45 -7.56 6.93
C ARG A 127 16.17 -6.49 7.98
N ILE A 128 16.30 -5.22 7.61
CA ILE A 128 16.07 -4.08 8.53
C ILE A 128 14.62 -4.02 9.01
N ALA A 129 13.64 -4.29 8.13
CA ALA A 129 12.24 -4.32 8.54
C ALA A 129 11.98 -5.40 9.60
N LYS A 130 12.52 -6.63 9.41
CA LYS A 130 12.41 -7.73 10.39
C LYS A 130 13.10 -7.39 11.71
N GLU A 131 14.34 -6.91 11.68
CA GLU A 131 15.09 -6.54 12.88
C GLU A 131 14.35 -5.48 13.71
N LEU A 132 13.79 -4.47 13.04
CA LEU A 132 13.02 -3.42 13.70
C LEU A 132 11.68 -3.93 14.24
N ALA A 133 10.99 -4.80 13.50
CA ALA A 133 9.74 -5.41 13.94
C ALA A 133 9.95 -6.26 15.21
N GLU A 134 10.92 -7.17 15.17
CA GLU A 134 11.24 -8.05 16.30
C GLU A 134 11.69 -7.28 17.54
N LYS A 135 12.59 -6.30 17.36
CA LYS A 135 13.11 -5.48 18.46
C LYS A 135 12.03 -4.68 19.19
N ASN A 136 11.00 -4.22 18.49
CA ASN A 136 10.02 -3.27 19.02
C ASN A 136 8.62 -3.87 19.17
N GLY A 137 8.39 -5.10 18.80
CA GLY A 137 7.05 -5.73 18.81
C GLY A 137 6.09 -5.11 17.78
N TRP A 138 6.61 -4.71 16.60
CA TRP A 138 5.82 -4.12 15.53
C TRP A 138 5.24 -5.18 14.59
N PHE A 139 4.10 -4.87 14.00
CA PHE A 139 3.47 -5.74 13.00
C PHE A 139 4.17 -5.59 11.63
N LEU A 140 4.66 -6.72 11.07
CA LEU A 140 5.35 -6.82 9.78
C LEU A 140 4.52 -7.64 8.78
#